data_72c8debea1c01f76cd3a96fcba3de27d
#
_entry.id   72c8debea1c01f76cd3a96fcba3de27d
#
_cell.length_a   1.000
_cell.length_b   1.000
_cell.length_c   1.000
_cell.angle_alpha   90.00
_cell.angle_beta   90.00
_cell.angle_gamma   90.00
#
_symmetry.space_group_name_H-M   'P 1'
#
loop_
_entity.id
_entity.type
_entity.pdbx_description
1 polymer ?
#
loop_
_entity_poly.entity_id
_entity_poly.type
_entity_poly.pdbx_seq_one_letter_code
_entity_poly.pdbx_strand_id
1 'polypeptide(L)'
;MKYHVNSKRVIGKRSPMLYGHFIEHFHRQIYDGIYDPGNELSDEEGFREDIIEAMKKIKVPVLRWPGGCFVSSYHWKDGVGENRQ
;
A
#
# COMPACT_ATOMS: atom_id res chain seq x y z
N MET A 1 -19.73 4.01 29.17
CA MET A 1 -18.82 3.02 28.60
C MET A 1 -17.46 3.11 29.28
N LYS A 2 -16.92 2.00 29.74
CA LYS A 2 -15.62 1.96 30.39
C LYS A 2 -14.68 1.02 29.65
N TYR A 3 -13.44 1.45 29.49
CA TYR A 3 -12.39 0.63 28.89
C TYR A 3 -11.36 0.28 29.95
N HIS A 4 -11.02 -0.98 30.04
CA HIS A 4 -10.00 -1.48 30.96
C HIS A 4 -8.86 -2.09 30.15
N VAL A 5 -7.66 -1.56 30.34
CA VAL A 5 -6.44 -2.10 29.73
C VAL A 5 -5.59 -2.70 30.83
N ASN A 6 -5.31 -3.99 30.73
CA ASN A 6 -4.46 -4.71 31.69
C ASN A 6 -3.34 -5.41 30.92
N SER A 7 -2.13 -4.88 31.03
CA SER A 7 -0.95 -5.41 30.34
C SER A 7 -0.56 -6.82 30.79
N LYS A 8 -1.02 -7.26 31.95
CA LYS A 8 -0.75 -8.60 32.47
C LYS A 8 -1.73 -9.65 31.94
N ARG A 9 -2.86 -9.23 31.39
CA ARG A 9 -3.86 -10.12 30.81
C ARG A 9 -3.62 -10.26 29.29
N VAL A 10 -2.69 -11.11 28.94
CA VAL A 10 -2.35 -11.35 27.54
C VAL A 10 -3.26 -12.44 26.98
N ILE A 11 -4.04 -12.12 25.95
CA ILE A 11 -4.95 -13.06 25.29
C ILE A 11 -4.42 -13.60 23.97
N GLY A 12 -3.31 -13.04 23.48
CA GLY A 12 -2.69 -13.51 22.26
C GLY A 12 -1.56 -12.63 21.80
N LYS A 13 -0.92 -13.06 20.73
CA LYS A 13 0.15 -12.32 20.08
C LYS A 13 -0.38 -11.75 18.76
N ARG A 14 -0.24 -10.45 18.54
CA ARG A 14 -0.65 -9.85 17.27
C ARG A 14 0.30 -10.21 16.13
N SER A 15 -0.24 -10.42 14.95
CA SER A 15 0.58 -10.53 13.76
C SER A 15 1.04 -9.14 13.30
N PRO A 16 2.30 -8.98 12.87
CA PRO A 16 2.75 -7.73 12.22
C PRO A 16 1.92 -7.37 10.98
N MET A 17 1.32 -8.35 10.33
CA MET A 17 0.48 -8.14 9.13
C MET A 17 -0.79 -7.34 9.42
N LEU A 18 -1.18 -7.21 10.70
CA LEU A 18 -2.31 -6.38 11.12
C LEU A 18 -2.14 -4.92 10.68
N TYR A 19 -0.91 -4.45 10.55
CA TYR A 19 -0.58 -3.09 10.11
C TYR A 19 -0.34 -2.99 8.61
N GLY A 20 -0.83 -3.95 7.84
CA GLY A 20 -0.83 -3.90 6.39
C GLY A 20 -1.69 -2.76 5.85
N HIS A 21 -1.38 -2.33 4.66
CA HIS A 21 -2.09 -1.27 3.96
C HIS A 21 -2.65 -1.79 2.65
N PHE A 22 -3.54 -1.02 2.04
CA PHE A 22 -3.96 -1.30 0.67
C PHE A 22 -3.91 -0.04 -0.18
N ILE A 23 -3.71 -0.23 -1.47
CA ILE A 23 -3.72 0.83 -2.46
C ILE A 23 -4.73 0.50 -3.56
N GLU A 24 -5.26 1.51 -4.17
CA GLU A 24 -6.28 1.39 -5.21
C GLU A 24 -6.05 2.46 -6.28
N HIS A 25 -6.46 2.17 -7.50
CA HIS A 25 -6.52 3.18 -8.55
C HIS A 25 -7.69 4.14 -8.29
N PHE A 26 -7.52 4.96 -7.28
CA PHE A 26 -8.50 5.96 -6.87
C PHE A 26 -7.87 7.34 -6.97
N HIS A 27 -8.43 8.19 -7.83
CA HIS A 27 -7.94 9.54 -8.06
C HIS A 27 -6.43 9.52 -8.35
N ARG A 28 -5.62 10.23 -7.57
CA ARG A 28 -4.15 10.32 -7.73
C ARG A 28 -3.39 9.45 -6.73
N GLN A 29 -3.98 8.36 -6.29
CA GLN A 29 -3.30 7.52 -5.30
C GLN A 29 -2.11 6.78 -5.91
N ILE A 30 -2.25 6.26 -7.13
CA ILE A 30 -1.18 5.54 -7.82
C ILE A 30 -0.53 6.42 -8.88
N TYR A 31 -1.24 6.73 -9.97
CA TYR A 31 -0.71 7.65 -10.97
C TYR A 31 -0.79 9.09 -10.46
N ASP A 32 0.28 9.86 -10.63
CA ASP A 32 0.52 11.19 -10.05
C ASP A 32 0.61 11.16 -8.51
N GLY A 33 0.75 9.98 -7.94
CA GLY A 33 0.93 9.77 -6.50
C GLY A 33 2.16 8.92 -6.24
N ILE A 34 1.95 7.64 -5.88
CA ILE A 34 3.06 6.70 -5.63
C ILE A 34 3.94 6.53 -6.87
N TYR A 35 3.32 6.46 -8.04
CA TYR A 35 3.98 6.36 -9.32
C TYR A 35 3.77 7.68 -10.09
N ASP A 36 4.84 8.45 -10.21
CA ASP A 36 4.82 9.77 -10.83
C ASP A 36 6.14 10.02 -11.57
N PRO A 37 6.35 9.38 -12.73
CA PRO A 37 7.57 9.53 -13.49
C PRO A 37 7.77 10.99 -13.93
N GLY A 38 9.00 11.47 -13.83
CA GLY A 38 9.34 12.86 -14.15
C GLY A 38 9.24 13.83 -12.98
N ASN A 39 8.71 13.38 -11.83
CA ASN A 39 8.72 14.20 -10.62
C ASN A 39 10.12 14.24 -10.02
N GLU A 40 10.51 15.38 -9.47
CA GLU A 40 11.83 15.55 -8.83
C GLU A 40 12.05 14.58 -7.66
N LEU A 41 10.98 14.16 -7.01
CA LEU A 41 11.01 13.24 -5.87
C LEU A 41 10.91 11.77 -6.30
N SER A 42 10.79 11.49 -7.59
CA SER A 42 10.70 10.14 -8.11
C SER A 42 12.05 9.59 -8.53
N ASP A 43 12.23 8.27 -8.37
CA ASP A 43 13.41 7.57 -8.82
C ASP A 43 13.40 7.35 -10.36
N GLU A 44 14.41 6.64 -10.87
CA GLU A 44 14.54 6.34 -12.30
C GLU A 44 13.39 5.48 -12.84
N GLU A 45 12.77 4.68 -11.97
CA GLU A 45 11.65 3.82 -12.35
C GLU A 45 10.30 4.53 -12.26
N GLY A 46 10.26 5.72 -11.69
CA GLY A 46 9.06 6.55 -11.57
C GLY A 46 8.35 6.48 -10.23
N PHE A 47 8.95 5.84 -9.23
CA PHE A 47 8.36 5.73 -7.90
C PHE A 47 8.80 6.88 -7.00
N ARG A 48 7.85 7.43 -6.26
CA ARG A 48 8.10 8.53 -5.32
C ARG A 48 8.94 8.06 -4.14
N GLU A 49 10.16 8.55 -4.04
CA GLU A 49 11.09 8.19 -2.97
C GLU A 49 10.61 8.66 -1.58
N ASP A 50 9.99 9.82 -1.51
CA ASP A 50 9.43 10.34 -0.26
C ASP A 50 8.35 9.43 0.30
N ILE A 51 7.50 8.87 -0.55
CA ILE A 51 6.45 7.92 -0.16
C ILE A 51 7.07 6.60 0.29
N ILE A 52 8.07 6.10 -0.44
CA ILE A 52 8.78 4.86 -0.07
C ILE A 52 9.40 5.01 1.32
N GLU A 53 10.05 6.14 1.59
CA GLU A 53 10.64 6.38 2.89
C GLU A 53 9.61 6.47 4.01
N ALA A 54 8.47 7.12 3.74
CA ALA A 54 7.39 7.18 4.71
C ALA A 54 6.85 5.79 5.05
N MET A 55 6.68 4.94 4.04
CA MET A 55 6.24 3.55 4.23
C MET A 55 7.25 2.73 5.03
N LYS A 56 8.55 2.95 4.79
CA LYS A 56 9.62 2.31 5.58
C LYS A 56 9.57 2.73 7.04
N LYS A 57 9.31 4.01 7.31
CA LYS A 57 9.20 4.52 8.68
C LYS A 57 8.08 3.86 9.47
N ILE A 58 6.92 3.69 8.85
CA ILE A 58 5.78 3.03 9.51
C ILE A 58 5.84 1.52 9.41
N LYS A 59 6.88 0.98 8.76
CA LYS A 59 7.14 -0.46 8.65
C LYS A 59 5.96 -1.24 8.10
N VAL A 60 5.46 -0.82 6.93
CA VAL A 60 4.37 -1.50 6.23
C VAL A 60 4.76 -2.94 5.92
N PRO A 61 4.11 -3.95 6.54
CA PRO A 61 4.53 -5.35 6.36
C PRO A 61 3.98 -6.00 5.12
N VAL A 62 2.86 -5.50 4.62
CA VAL A 62 2.18 -6.04 3.45
C VAL A 62 1.35 -4.94 2.79
N LEU A 63 1.27 -4.99 1.47
CA LEU A 63 0.50 -4.04 0.69
C LEU A 63 -0.46 -4.81 -0.21
N ARG A 64 -1.76 -4.56 -0.06
CA ARG A 64 -2.78 -5.15 -0.91
C ARG A 64 -3.08 -4.24 -2.11
N TRP A 65 -3.20 -4.83 -3.25
CA TRP A 65 -3.47 -4.19 -4.52
C TRP A 65 -4.40 -5.09 -5.34
N PRO A 66 -5.20 -4.65 -6.27
CA PRO A 66 -5.37 -3.28 -6.78
C PRO A 66 -6.51 -2.49 -6.14
N GLY A 67 -7.12 -2.94 -5.07
CA GLY A 67 -8.21 -2.28 -4.38
C GLY A 67 -9.51 -3.08 -4.39
N GLY A 68 -10.63 -2.41 -4.20
CA GLY A 68 -11.95 -3.02 -4.17
C GLY A 68 -12.77 -2.70 -5.42
N CYS A 69 -13.15 -1.44 -5.60
CA CYS A 69 -13.96 -1.02 -6.76
C CYS A 69 -13.24 -1.25 -8.08
N PHE A 70 -11.96 -0.91 -8.13
CA PHE A 70 -11.16 -1.08 -9.35
C PHE A 70 -11.02 -2.56 -9.74
N VAL A 71 -10.89 -3.47 -8.77
CA VAL A 71 -10.68 -4.89 -9.04
C VAL A 71 -11.84 -5.53 -9.78
N SER A 72 -13.04 -4.98 -9.65
CA SER A 72 -14.24 -5.51 -10.32
C SER A 72 -14.14 -5.45 -11.85
N SER A 73 -13.35 -4.53 -12.37
CA SER A 73 -13.12 -4.38 -13.82
C SER A 73 -11.66 -4.61 -14.22
N TYR A 74 -10.82 -5.04 -13.30
CA TYR A 74 -9.41 -5.27 -13.57
C TYR A 74 -9.14 -6.69 -14.07
N HIS A 75 -8.45 -6.78 -15.18
CA HIS A 75 -8.02 -8.04 -15.77
C HIS A 75 -6.52 -8.24 -15.45
N TRP A 76 -6.23 -9.12 -14.50
CA TRP A 76 -4.87 -9.32 -14.00
C TRP A 76 -3.85 -9.67 -15.09
N LYS A 77 -4.31 -10.30 -16.17
CA LYS A 77 -3.46 -10.67 -17.31
C LYS A 77 -2.88 -9.45 -18.03
N ASP A 78 -3.56 -8.31 -17.96
CA ASP A 78 -3.08 -7.07 -18.58
C ASP A 78 -1.85 -6.52 -17.86
N GLY A 79 -1.63 -6.93 -16.61
CA GLY A 79 -0.47 -6.54 -15.82
C GLY A 79 0.73 -7.49 -15.92
N VAL A 80 0.67 -8.48 -16.82
CA VAL A 80 1.68 -9.53 -16.93
C VAL A 80 2.27 -9.58 -18.35
N GLY A 81 3.58 -9.82 -18.43
CA GLY A 81 4.26 -9.99 -19.70
C GLY A 81 4.84 -8.70 -20.26
N GLU A 82 5.29 -8.76 -21.51
CA GLU A 82 5.98 -7.65 -22.15
C GLU A 82 5.06 -6.50 -22.54
N ASN A 83 3.80 -6.81 -22.80
CA ASN A 83 2.80 -5.82 -23.23
C ASN A 83 1.86 -5.39 -22.09
N ARG A 84 2.42 -5.17 -20.92
CA ARG A 84 1.65 -4.71 -19.76
C ARG A 84 1.00 -3.36 -20.02
N GLN A 85 -0.23 -3.24 -19.56
CA GLN A 85 -1.01 -2.03 -19.68
C GLN A 85 -1.22 -1.36 -18.33
#